data_34cc70e4716ed1d4bb9f5a0083753ce3
#
_entry.id   34cc70e4716ed1d4bb9f5a0083753ce3
#
_cell.length_a   1.000
_cell.length_b   1.000
_cell.length_c   1.000
_cell.angle_alpha   90.00
_cell.angle_beta   90.00
_cell.angle_gamma   90.00
#
_symmetry.space_group_name_H-M   'P 1'
#
loop_
_entity.id
_entity.type
_entity.pdbx_description
1 polymer ?
#
loop_
_entity_poly.entity_id
_entity_poly.type
_entity_poly.pdbx_seq_one_letter_code
_entity_poly.pdbx_strand_id
1 'polypeptide(L)'
;LHGEYEAFCHILNNCSGVIREKVDLLFEETLSDIDREEICTLIYYPVEKLEMMKKESRNNEEWYRVILGELIEIARLLSSKYTRSKVRKAMPDEYAYILDELIHVQKDEDDNQVAYHQNIIDTLLELDSADAFIEVLAALIKRLAVDHLHIVGDIFDRGPCADRIMDLLMNYHSLDIEWGNHDILWMGAAAGSEACIATVIRNNLKYHNIRILENSYGISLRDLTLFAEKLYPDTEPMEAALKAISVLLFKLEGQVILRNPDYQMTDKLLLHQVNVQNHTVCIAGTDYEICEETFP
;
A
#
# COMPACT_ATOMS: atom_id res chain seq x y z
N LEU A 1 4.32 -7.29 -2.90
CA LEU A 1 4.95 -6.24 -2.08
C LEU A 1 5.01 -6.60 -0.59
N HIS A 2 4.27 -7.63 -0.18
CA HIS A 2 4.38 -8.27 1.13
C HIS A 2 4.40 -7.31 2.33
N GLY A 3 3.62 -6.22 2.29
CA GLY A 3 3.54 -5.24 3.36
C GLY A 3 4.65 -4.18 3.39
N GLU A 4 5.46 -4.07 2.34
CA GLU A 4 6.49 -3.03 2.20
C GLU A 4 5.87 -1.73 1.69
N TYR A 5 5.53 -0.82 2.61
CA TYR A 5 4.76 0.39 2.30
C TYR A 5 5.45 1.33 1.30
N GLU A 6 6.75 1.59 1.46
CA GLU A 6 7.48 2.50 0.56
C GLU A 6 7.59 1.92 -0.85
N ALA A 7 7.88 0.62 -0.98
CA ALA A 7 7.87 -0.07 -2.25
C ALA A 7 6.47 -0.06 -2.87
N PHE A 8 5.42 -0.25 -2.07
CA PHE A 8 4.03 -0.17 -2.52
C PHE A 8 3.69 1.22 -3.05
N CYS A 9 4.01 2.28 -2.31
CA CYS A 9 3.79 3.66 -2.74
C CYS A 9 4.59 3.99 -4.01
N HIS A 10 5.84 3.54 -4.08
CA HIS A 10 6.67 3.73 -5.27
C HIS A 10 6.04 3.06 -6.50
N ILE A 11 5.61 1.82 -6.39
CA ILE A 11 4.94 1.11 -7.49
C ILE A 11 3.61 1.77 -7.80
N LEU A 12 2.79 2.13 -6.82
CA LEU A 12 1.52 2.80 -7.04
C LEU A 12 1.69 4.13 -7.79
N ASN A 13 2.70 4.91 -7.44
CA ASN A 13 3.03 6.15 -8.12
C ASN A 13 3.60 5.91 -9.53
N ASN A 14 4.40 4.87 -9.73
CA ASN A 14 5.04 4.53 -11.01
C ASN A 14 4.27 3.47 -11.83
N CYS A 15 3.19 2.91 -11.32
CA CYS A 15 2.34 1.94 -12.03
C CYS A 15 1.77 2.48 -13.34
N SER A 16 1.84 3.77 -13.51
CA SER A 16 1.39 4.33 -14.74
C SER A 16 2.58 4.65 -15.66
N GLY A 17 3.18 3.65 -16.26
CA GLY A 17 3.76 3.84 -17.57
C GLY A 17 2.86 4.69 -18.48
N VAL A 18 1.56 4.70 -18.17
CA VAL A 18 0.54 5.56 -18.76
C VAL A 18 0.87 7.06 -18.62
N ILE A 19 1.30 7.57 -17.47
CA ILE A 19 1.66 8.99 -17.34
C ILE A 19 2.88 9.30 -18.18
N ARG A 20 3.94 8.48 -18.10
CA ARG A 20 5.14 8.65 -18.93
C ARG A 20 4.81 8.58 -20.43
N GLU A 21 4.02 7.60 -20.85
CA GLU A 21 3.55 7.49 -22.23
C GLU A 21 2.80 8.74 -22.70
N LYS A 22 1.98 9.36 -21.84
CA LYS A 22 1.25 10.58 -22.20
C LYS A 22 2.15 11.82 -22.22
N VAL A 23 3.12 11.90 -21.31
CA VAL A 23 4.16 12.94 -21.34
C VAL A 23 4.99 12.82 -22.61
N ASP A 24 5.44 11.61 -22.96
CA ASP A 24 6.19 11.37 -24.20
C ASP A 24 5.36 11.73 -25.44
N LEU A 25 4.09 11.32 -25.49
CA LEU A 25 3.19 11.62 -26.61
C LEU A 25 2.95 13.13 -26.82
N LEU A 26 2.81 13.89 -25.74
CA LEU A 26 2.54 15.33 -25.83
C LEU A 26 3.76 16.17 -26.14
N PHE A 27 4.93 15.77 -25.64
CA PHE A 27 6.11 16.61 -25.57
C PHE A 27 7.35 16.00 -26.25
N GLU A 28 7.20 14.91 -27.02
CA GLU A 28 8.33 14.20 -27.65
C GLU A 28 9.21 15.13 -28.51
N GLU A 29 8.58 16.08 -29.23
CA GLU A 29 9.29 17.02 -30.10
C GLU A 29 9.65 18.36 -29.43
N THR A 30 9.06 18.66 -28.26
CA THR A 30 9.14 19.98 -27.62
C THR A 30 10.01 20.03 -26.38
N LEU A 31 10.18 18.91 -25.69
CA LEU A 31 10.93 18.82 -24.45
C LEU A 31 12.07 17.81 -24.53
N SER A 32 13.16 18.09 -23.82
CA SER A 32 14.23 17.14 -23.62
C SER A 32 13.81 15.94 -22.76
N ASP A 33 14.58 14.83 -22.81
CA ASP A 33 14.33 13.67 -21.93
C ASP A 33 14.41 14.03 -20.45
N ILE A 34 15.30 14.97 -20.08
CA ILE A 34 15.48 15.44 -18.72
C ILE A 34 14.23 16.20 -18.24
N ASP A 35 13.69 17.09 -19.09
CA ASP A 35 12.48 17.86 -18.74
C ASP A 35 11.26 16.94 -18.62
N ARG A 36 11.11 15.95 -19.50
CA ARG A 36 10.04 14.94 -19.40
C ARG A 36 10.13 14.11 -18.11
N GLU A 37 11.34 13.75 -17.68
CA GLU A 37 11.56 13.08 -16.42
C GLU A 37 11.26 13.99 -15.23
N GLU A 38 11.59 15.27 -15.32
CA GLU A 38 11.26 16.26 -14.29
C GLU A 38 9.74 16.42 -14.12
N ILE A 39 8.98 16.50 -15.19
CA ILE A 39 7.49 16.54 -15.15
C ILE A 39 6.93 15.28 -14.52
N CYS A 40 7.40 14.10 -14.93
CA CYS A 40 6.95 12.84 -14.33
C CYS A 40 7.25 12.80 -12.82
N THR A 41 8.45 13.22 -12.42
CA THR A 41 8.82 13.29 -11.00
C THR A 41 7.93 14.26 -10.23
N LEU A 42 7.61 15.40 -10.80
CA LEU A 42 6.70 16.38 -10.19
C LEU A 42 5.28 15.83 -10.03
N ILE A 43 4.78 15.08 -11.01
CA ILE A 43 3.45 14.44 -10.90
C ILE A 43 3.44 13.37 -9.80
N TYR A 44 4.48 12.56 -9.69
CA TYR A 44 4.53 11.48 -8.72
C TYR A 44 4.82 11.95 -7.30
N TYR A 45 5.73 12.91 -7.14
CA TYR A 45 6.26 13.41 -5.86
C TYR A 45 6.23 14.95 -5.84
N PRO A 46 5.04 15.58 -5.90
CA PRO A 46 4.93 17.03 -6.05
C PRO A 46 5.56 17.79 -4.89
N VAL A 47 5.29 17.39 -3.66
CA VAL A 47 5.79 18.10 -2.45
C VAL A 47 7.31 18.08 -2.39
N GLU A 48 7.91 16.89 -2.49
CA GLU A 48 9.36 16.70 -2.41
C GLU A 48 10.08 17.42 -3.57
N LYS A 49 9.51 17.36 -4.77
CA LYS A 49 10.09 18.01 -5.94
C LYS A 49 10.01 19.54 -5.83
N LEU A 50 8.88 20.09 -5.39
CA LEU A 50 8.73 21.53 -5.16
C LEU A 50 9.70 22.03 -4.08
N GLU A 51 9.86 21.31 -2.97
CA GLU A 51 10.85 21.65 -1.95
C GLU A 51 12.29 21.65 -2.49
N MET A 52 12.63 20.68 -3.34
CA MET A 52 13.93 20.61 -3.98
C MET A 52 14.15 21.82 -4.92
N MET A 53 13.17 22.14 -5.76
CA MET A 53 13.23 23.28 -6.68
C MET A 53 13.39 24.62 -5.94
N LYS A 54 12.71 24.78 -4.79
CA LYS A 54 12.86 25.97 -3.92
C LYS A 54 14.27 26.07 -3.35
N LYS A 55 14.83 24.97 -2.86
CA LYS A 55 16.23 24.95 -2.33
C LYS A 55 17.25 25.30 -3.40
N GLU A 56 17.02 24.91 -4.65
CA GLU A 56 17.88 25.20 -5.80
C GLU A 56 17.60 26.58 -6.43
N SER A 57 16.61 27.32 -5.95
CA SER A 57 16.16 28.61 -6.49
C SER A 57 15.78 28.52 -8.00
N ARG A 58 15.21 27.40 -8.43
CA ARG A 58 14.81 27.14 -9.81
C ARG A 58 13.35 27.46 -10.10
N ASN A 59 12.54 27.72 -9.06
CA ASN A 59 11.10 27.97 -9.11
C ASN A 59 10.79 29.47 -9.31
N ASN A 60 11.22 30.06 -10.41
CA ASN A 60 10.82 31.41 -10.78
C ASN A 60 9.42 31.44 -11.43
N GLU A 61 8.83 32.62 -11.61
CA GLU A 61 7.50 32.76 -12.18
C GLU A 61 7.36 32.14 -13.58
N GLU A 62 8.38 32.23 -14.43
CA GLU A 62 8.39 31.64 -15.76
C GLU A 62 8.35 30.11 -15.69
N TRP A 63 9.11 29.50 -14.78
CA TRP A 63 9.05 28.07 -14.51
C TRP A 63 7.64 27.62 -14.10
N TYR A 64 6.99 28.35 -13.18
CA TYR A 64 5.62 28.01 -12.78
C TYR A 64 4.63 28.09 -13.93
N ARG A 65 4.72 29.12 -14.78
CA ARG A 65 3.85 29.24 -15.97
C ARG A 65 4.00 28.07 -16.92
N VAL A 66 5.23 27.68 -17.20
CA VAL A 66 5.53 26.54 -18.08
C VAL A 66 4.99 25.24 -17.46
N ILE A 67 5.35 24.93 -16.22
CA ILE A 67 4.94 23.69 -15.55
C ILE A 67 3.41 23.60 -15.42
N LEU A 68 2.75 24.66 -15.00
CA LEU A 68 1.28 24.68 -14.92
C LEU A 68 0.63 24.44 -16.27
N GLY A 69 1.15 25.05 -17.34
CA GLY A 69 0.68 24.82 -18.69
C GLY A 69 0.81 23.36 -19.11
N GLU A 70 1.97 22.75 -18.87
CA GLU A 70 2.25 21.35 -19.21
C GLU A 70 1.37 20.37 -18.41
N LEU A 71 1.20 20.59 -17.10
CA LEU A 71 0.33 19.77 -16.26
C LEU A 71 -1.15 19.87 -16.69
N ILE A 72 -1.61 21.06 -17.09
CA ILE A 72 -2.95 21.26 -17.62
C ILE A 72 -3.14 20.48 -18.94
N GLU A 73 -2.17 20.50 -19.86
CA GLU A 73 -2.25 19.72 -21.10
C GLU A 73 -2.30 18.22 -20.86
N ILE A 74 -1.49 17.70 -19.91
CA ILE A 74 -1.52 16.30 -19.50
C ILE A 74 -2.89 15.94 -18.92
N ALA A 75 -3.42 16.76 -18.00
CA ALA A 75 -4.74 16.56 -17.42
C ALA A 75 -5.85 16.59 -18.47
N ARG A 76 -5.75 17.49 -19.46
CA ARG A 76 -6.67 17.60 -20.60
C ARG A 76 -6.66 16.32 -21.44
N LEU A 77 -5.47 15.83 -21.80
CA LEU A 77 -5.34 14.58 -22.56
C LEU A 77 -5.94 13.39 -21.80
N LEU A 78 -5.62 13.24 -20.53
CA LEU A 78 -6.16 12.15 -19.70
C LEU A 78 -7.67 12.27 -19.51
N SER A 79 -8.20 13.48 -19.40
CA SER A 79 -9.65 13.73 -19.25
C SER A 79 -10.45 13.37 -20.50
N SER A 80 -9.83 13.40 -21.67
CA SER A 80 -10.50 13.18 -22.96
C SER A 80 -11.17 11.79 -23.10
N LYS A 81 -10.69 10.80 -22.33
CA LYS A 81 -11.27 9.44 -22.29
C LYS A 81 -12.52 9.33 -21.39
N TYR A 82 -12.89 10.39 -20.67
CA TYR A 82 -13.99 10.40 -19.72
C TYR A 82 -15.06 11.42 -20.07
N THR A 83 -16.25 11.24 -19.51
CA THR A 83 -17.29 12.28 -19.56
C THR A 83 -16.91 13.44 -18.61
N ARG A 84 -17.28 14.67 -18.98
CA ARG A 84 -17.04 15.87 -18.16
C ARG A 84 -17.55 15.69 -16.71
N SER A 85 -18.70 15.04 -16.55
CA SER A 85 -19.28 14.74 -15.22
C SER A 85 -18.36 13.84 -14.38
N LYS A 86 -17.70 12.84 -15.00
CA LYS A 86 -16.76 11.94 -14.29
C LYS A 86 -15.48 12.69 -13.90
N VAL A 87 -14.95 13.50 -14.80
CA VAL A 87 -13.77 14.33 -14.54
C VAL A 87 -14.05 15.32 -13.40
N ARG A 88 -15.20 16.00 -13.43
CA ARG A 88 -15.57 16.96 -12.39
C ARG A 88 -15.71 16.32 -11.01
N LYS A 89 -16.22 15.09 -10.90
CA LYS A 89 -16.28 14.33 -9.64
C LYS A 89 -14.90 13.91 -9.12
N ALA A 90 -13.89 13.91 -9.98
CA ALA A 90 -12.52 13.61 -9.60
C ALA A 90 -11.78 14.84 -9.06
N MET A 91 -12.28 16.04 -9.32
CA MET A 91 -11.68 17.31 -8.89
C MET A 91 -12.02 17.60 -7.42
N PRO A 92 -11.08 18.16 -6.63
CA PRO A 92 -11.40 18.69 -5.31
C PRO A 92 -12.40 19.87 -5.41
N ASP A 93 -13.37 19.93 -4.51
CA ASP A 93 -14.45 20.92 -4.56
C ASP A 93 -13.93 22.37 -4.61
N GLU A 94 -12.86 22.66 -3.87
CA GLU A 94 -12.24 23.98 -3.78
C GLU A 94 -11.69 24.49 -5.12
N TYR A 95 -11.17 23.59 -5.96
CA TYR A 95 -10.54 23.90 -7.24
C TYR A 95 -11.38 23.46 -8.45
N ALA A 96 -12.52 22.82 -8.22
CA ALA A 96 -13.30 22.18 -9.28
C ALA A 96 -13.71 23.15 -10.41
N TYR A 97 -14.05 24.40 -10.08
CA TYR A 97 -14.41 25.41 -11.07
C TYR A 97 -13.21 25.79 -11.94
N ILE A 98 -12.07 26.12 -11.32
CA ILE A 98 -10.86 26.55 -12.03
C ILE A 98 -10.32 25.42 -12.90
N LEU A 99 -10.28 24.20 -12.36
CA LEU A 99 -9.82 23.02 -13.10
C LEU A 99 -10.73 22.69 -14.28
N ASP A 100 -12.05 22.76 -14.10
CA ASP A 100 -13.02 22.49 -15.17
C ASP A 100 -12.87 23.50 -16.32
N GLU A 101 -12.65 24.77 -16.00
CA GLU A 101 -12.37 25.82 -17.00
C GLU A 101 -11.05 25.55 -17.74
N LEU A 102 -9.95 25.29 -17.03
CA LEU A 102 -8.63 25.11 -17.63
C LEU A 102 -8.52 23.82 -18.48
N ILE A 103 -9.18 22.74 -18.06
CA ILE A 103 -9.07 21.43 -18.72
C ILE A 103 -9.99 21.31 -19.94
N HIS A 104 -11.17 21.92 -19.94
CA HIS A 104 -12.16 21.76 -21.00
C HIS A 104 -12.16 22.86 -22.07
N VAL A 105 -11.14 23.68 -22.07
CA VAL A 105 -10.90 24.71 -23.11
C VAL A 105 -10.67 24.05 -24.48
N GLN A 106 -11.28 24.57 -25.54
CA GLN A 106 -11.08 24.09 -26.90
C GLN A 106 -9.89 24.80 -27.58
N LYS A 107 -9.12 24.06 -28.38
CA LYS A 107 -7.90 24.62 -29.06
C LYS A 107 -8.18 25.71 -30.11
N ASP A 108 -9.43 25.89 -30.51
CA ASP A 108 -9.86 26.90 -31.49
C ASP A 108 -10.38 28.20 -30.83
N GLU A 109 -9.84 28.55 -29.68
CA GLU A 109 -10.32 29.66 -28.89
C GLU A 109 -9.85 31.02 -29.36
N ASP A 110 -10.76 32.00 -29.19
CA ASP A 110 -10.52 33.41 -29.39
C ASP A 110 -9.40 33.90 -28.46
N ASP A 111 -8.58 34.85 -28.91
CA ASP A 111 -7.46 35.47 -28.16
C ASP A 111 -7.87 35.89 -26.71
N ASN A 112 -9.15 36.20 -26.51
CA ASN A 112 -9.70 36.53 -25.18
C ASN A 112 -9.71 35.37 -24.19
N GLN A 113 -9.91 34.14 -24.65
CA GLN A 113 -9.93 32.96 -23.78
C GLN A 113 -8.51 32.56 -23.39
N VAL A 114 -7.56 32.63 -24.28
CA VAL A 114 -6.13 32.43 -24.00
C VAL A 114 -5.67 33.42 -22.92
N ALA A 115 -6.05 34.72 -23.07
CA ALA A 115 -5.73 35.75 -22.09
C ALA A 115 -6.40 35.50 -20.74
N TYR A 116 -7.63 34.95 -20.73
CA TYR A 116 -8.32 34.58 -19.50
C TYR A 116 -7.60 33.46 -18.75
N HIS A 117 -7.13 32.39 -19.43
CA HIS A 117 -6.39 31.30 -18.81
C HIS A 117 -5.03 31.75 -18.28
N GLN A 118 -4.35 32.64 -18.99
CA GLN A 118 -3.12 33.25 -18.49
C GLN A 118 -3.37 34.06 -17.24
N ASN A 119 -4.46 34.84 -17.20
CA ASN A 119 -4.84 35.61 -16.00
C ASN A 119 -5.14 34.71 -14.79
N ILE A 120 -5.71 33.52 -14.98
CA ILE A 120 -5.89 32.54 -13.89
C ILE A 120 -4.53 32.12 -13.32
N ILE A 121 -3.57 31.76 -14.20
CA ILE A 121 -2.23 31.35 -13.79
C ILE A 121 -1.52 32.51 -13.08
N ASP A 122 -1.61 33.73 -13.61
CA ASP A 122 -1.02 34.92 -13.00
C ASP A 122 -1.61 35.19 -11.61
N THR A 123 -2.93 35.02 -11.46
CA THR A 123 -3.60 35.14 -10.16
C THR A 123 -3.12 34.10 -9.14
N LEU A 124 -2.91 32.85 -9.59
CA LEU A 124 -2.38 31.79 -8.71
C LEU A 124 -0.96 32.12 -8.22
N LEU A 125 -0.15 32.75 -9.08
CA LEU A 125 1.20 33.21 -8.72
C LEU A 125 1.16 34.39 -7.75
N GLU A 126 0.32 35.39 -8.02
CA GLU A 126 0.14 36.57 -7.16
C GLU A 126 -0.36 36.21 -5.76
N LEU A 127 -1.18 35.15 -5.64
CA LEU A 127 -1.71 34.65 -4.38
C LEU A 127 -0.81 33.62 -3.67
N ASP A 128 0.39 33.36 -4.18
CA ASP A 128 1.31 32.32 -3.67
C ASP A 128 0.65 30.93 -3.55
N SER A 129 -0.26 30.62 -4.48
CA SER A 129 -1.06 29.38 -4.48
C SER A 129 -0.62 28.37 -5.54
N ALA A 130 0.44 28.67 -6.30
CA ALA A 130 0.90 27.84 -7.42
C ALA A 130 1.35 26.44 -6.97
N ASP A 131 2.04 26.31 -5.84
CA ASP A 131 2.47 25.01 -5.30
C ASP A 131 1.27 24.12 -4.97
N ALA A 132 0.32 24.65 -4.22
CA ALA A 132 -0.90 23.91 -3.87
C ALA A 132 -1.69 23.50 -5.12
N PHE A 133 -1.71 24.35 -6.15
CA PHE A 133 -2.39 24.04 -7.40
C PHE A 133 -1.65 22.96 -8.21
N ILE A 134 -0.31 22.95 -8.21
CA ILE A 134 0.50 21.86 -8.78
C ILE A 134 0.21 20.53 -8.09
N GLU A 135 0.14 20.51 -6.76
CA GLU A 135 -0.21 19.30 -6.00
C GLU A 135 -1.60 18.77 -6.37
N VAL A 136 -2.57 19.67 -6.51
CA VAL A 136 -3.94 19.34 -6.92
C VAL A 136 -3.98 18.79 -8.35
N LEU A 137 -3.28 19.41 -9.29
CA LEU A 137 -3.16 18.93 -10.68
C LEU A 137 -2.48 17.56 -10.73
N ALA A 138 -1.38 17.37 -9.99
CA ALA A 138 -0.68 16.10 -9.91
C ALA A 138 -1.58 14.99 -9.37
N ALA A 139 -2.35 15.26 -8.32
CA ALA A 139 -3.32 14.33 -7.77
C ALA A 139 -4.43 13.98 -8.78
N LEU A 140 -4.97 14.98 -9.48
CA LEU A 140 -5.98 14.77 -10.52
C LEU A 140 -5.43 13.94 -11.70
N ILE A 141 -4.21 14.24 -12.18
CA ILE A 141 -3.54 13.48 -13.23
C ILE A 141 -3.39 12.01 -12.83
N LYS A 142 -2.89 11.73 -11.63
CA LYS A 142 -2.76 10.36 -11.11
C LYS A 142 -4.11 9.65 -11.04
N ARG A 143 -5.14 10.32 -10.56
CA ARG A 143 -6.50 9.78 -10.46
C ARG A 143 -7.14 9.49 -11.82
N LEU A 144 -6.89 10.34 -12.83
CA LEU A 144 -7.38 10.14 -14.19
C LEU A 144 -6.56 9.10 -14.97
N ALA A 145 -5.29 8.92 -14.62
CA ALA A 145 -4.42 7.91 -15.24
C ALA A 145 -4.81 6.49 -14.83
N VAL A 146 -5.11 6.27 -13.54
CA VAL A 146 -5.50 4.97 -12.96
C VAL A 146 -6.98 5.01 -12.59
N ASP A 147 -7.80 4.36 -13.41
CA ASP A 147 -9.25 4.35 -13.25
C ASP A 147 -9.69 3.43 -12.11
N HIS A 148 -9.03 2.29 -11.98
CA HIS A 148 -9.33 1.25 -11.01
C HIS A 148 -8.04 0.54 -10.59
N LEU A 149 -7.86 0.32 -9.30
CA LEU A 149 -6.74 -0.41 -8.73
C LEU A 149 -7.20 -1.79 -8.31
N HIS A 150 -6.52 -2.83 -8.82
CA HIS A 150 -6.75 -4.21 -8.45
C HIS A 150 -5.56 -4.74 -7.65
N ILE A 151 -5.80 -5.18 -6.41
CA ILE A 151 -4.78 -5.75 -5.53
C ILE A 151 -4.96 -7.27 -5.48
N VAL A 152 -3.89 -7.99 -5.80
CA VAL A 152 -3.89 -9.45 -5.86
C VAL A 152 -3.62 -10.16 -4.53
N GLY A 153 -3.72 -9.45 -3.41
CA GLY A 153 -3.61 -9.99 -2.07
C GLY A 153 -2.21 -10.08 -1.50
N ASP A 154 -2.09 -10.81 -0.39
CA ASP A 154 -0.90 -10.96 0.46
C ASP A 154 -0.35 -9.62 0.97
N ILE A 155 -1.27 -8.72 1.36
CA ILE A 155 -0.93 -7.44 1.98
C ILE A 155 -0.28 -7.69 3.35
N PHE A 156 -0.79 -8.67 4.09
CA PHE A 156 -0.39 -9.03 5.44
C PHE A 156 0.62 -10.19 5.51
N ASP A 157 1.47 -10.36 4.47
CA ASP A 157 2.47 -11.46 4.50
C ASP A 157 3.60 -11.15 5.50
N ARG A 158 4.69 -10.53 5.10
CA ARG A 158 5.92 -10.41 5.93
C ARG A 158 6.39 -8.99 6.15
N GLY A 159 5.89 -8.07 5.36
CA GLY A 159 6.30 -6.66 5.42
C GLY A 159 5.77 -5.96 6.68
N PRO A 160 6.49 -4.92 7.14
CA PRO A 160 6.24 -4.31 8.45
C PRO A 160 5.12 -3.26 8.46
N CYS A 161 4.49 -2.94 7.32
CA CYS A 161 3.60 -1.80 7.18
C CYS A 161 2.28 -2.12 6.44
N ALA A 162 1.75 -3.34 6.62
CA ALA A 162 0.46 -3.72 6.04
C ALA A 162 -0.69 -2.81 6.49
N ASP A 163 -0.66 -2.36 7.74
CA ASP A 163 -1.56 -1.36 8.33
C ASP A 163 -1.61 -0.07 7.51
N ARG A 164 -0.46 0.51 7.19
CA ARG A 164 -0.35 1.75 6.40
C ARG A 164 -0.80 1.57 4.95
N ILE A 165 -0.54 0.40 4.37
CA ILE A 165 -1.05 0.06 3.03
C ILE A 165 -2.57 0.00 3.05
N MET A 166 -3.17 -0.64 4.05
CA MET A 166 -4.63 -0.71 4.19
C MET A 166 -5.25 0.67 4.39
N ASP A 167 -4.66 1.54 5.20
CA ASP A 167 -5.13 2.92 5.40
C ASP A 167 -5.13 3.72 4.08
N LEU A 168 -4.10 3.53 3.25
CA LEU A 168 -4.03 4.15 1.93
C LEU A 168 -5.11 3.57 1.00
N LEU A 169 -5.26 2.26 0.95
CA LEU A 169 -6.22 1.58 0.09
C LEU A 169 -7.67 1.90 0.45
N MET A 170 -7.99 2.02 1.74
CA MET A 170 -9.35 2.41 2.20
C MET A 170 -9.79 3.78 1.70
N ASN A 171 -8.85 4.67 1.40
CA ASN A 171 -9.10 6.00 0.87
C ASN A 171 -8.94 6.08 -0.67
N TYR A 172 -8.63 4.97 -1.33
CA TYR A 172 -8.45 4.97 -2.77
C TYR A 172 -9.79 5.08 -3.52
N HIS A 173 -9.82 5.86 -4.61
CA HIS A 173 -11.08 6.25 -5.27
C HIS A 173 -11.85 5.12 -5.97
N SER A 174 -11.17 4.06 -6.38
CA SER A 174 -11.78 2.87 -6.99
C SER A 174 -10.85 1.68 -6.83
N LEU A 175 -11.27 0.69 -6.05
CA LEU A 175 -10.43 -0.41 -5.60
C LEU A 175 -11.24 -1.70 -5.50
N ASP A 176 -10.62 -2.80 -5.87
CA ASP A 176 -10.96 -4.13 -5.39
C ASP A 176 -9.71 -4.88 -4.92
N ILE A 177 -9.91 -5.79 -3.99
CA ILE A 177 -8.83 -6.57 -3.37
C ILE A 177 -9.22 -8.04 -3.45
N GLU A 178 -8.40 -8.85 -4.10
CA GLU A 178 -8.39 -10.29 -3.88
C GLU A 178 -7.57 -10.58 -2.63
N TRP A 179 -7.98 -11.56 -1.87
CA TRP A 179 -7.28 -11.97 -0.65
C TRP A 179 -6.24 -13.05 -0.96
N GLY A 180 -5.02 -12.86 -0.50
CA GLY A 180 -4.01 -13.91 -0.44
C GLY A 180 -4.22 -14.83 0.78
N ASN A 181 -3.40 -15.87 0.88
CA ASN A 181 -3.48 -16.82 2.00
C ASN A 181 -3.15 -16.16 3.36
N HIS A 182 -2.27 -15.16 3.39
CA HIS A 182 -1.97 -14.42 4.61
C HIS A 182 -3.13 -13.50 5.02
N ASP A 183 -3.81 -12.87 4.06
CA ASP A 183 -4.96 -12.01 4.33
C ASP A 183 -6.13 -12.79 4.92
N ILE A 184 -6.39 -14.02 4.41
CA ILE A 184 -7.42 -14.91 4.95
C ILE A 184 -7.15 -15.24 6.43
N LEU A 185 -5.90 -15.44 6.83
CA LEU A 185 -5.54 -15.68 8.24
C LEU A 185 -5.92 -14.50 9.12
N TRP A 186 -5.66 -13.26 8.66
CA TRP A 186 -6.06 -12.05 9.38
C TRP A 186 -7.58 -11.88 9.42
N MET A 187 -8.28 -12.18 8.31
CA MET A 187 -9.75 -12.17 8.28
C MET A 187 -10.34 -13.21 9.24
N GLY A 188 -9.76 -14.43 9.27
CA GLY A 188 -10.16 -15.47 10.20
C GLY A 188 -9.90 -15.08 11.66
N ALA A 189 -8.77 -14.42 11.95
CA ALA A 189 -8.45 -13.90 13.27
C ALA A 189 -9.45 -12.82 13.70
N ALA A 190 -9.76 -11.86 12.82
CA ALA A 190 -10.76 -10.83 13.07
C ALA A 190 -12.18 -11.41 13.29
N ALA A 191 -12.49 -12.54 12.65
CA ALA A 191 -13.74 -13.29 12.86
C ALA A 191 -13.75 -14.15 14.15
N GLY A 192 -12.65 -14.17 14.93
CA GLY A 192 -12.56 -14.88 16.20
C GLY A 192 -12.10 -16.34 16.10
N SER A 193 -11.52 -16.76 14.98
CA SER A 193 -10.91 -18.09 14.86
C SER A 193 -9.62 -18.16 15.69
N GLU A 194 -9.63 -18.94 16.78
CA GLU A 194 -8.50 -19.05 17.68
C GLU A 194 -7.22 -19.57 16.98
N ALA A 195 -7.35 -20.52 16.05
CA ALA A 195 -6.23 -21.02 15.26
C ALA A 195 -5.66 -19.93 14.34
N CYS A 196 -6.52 -19.11 13.69
CA CYS A 196 -6.06 -17.98 12.88
C CYS A 196 -5.38 -16.91 13.74
N ILE A 197 -5.94 -16.61 14.94
CA ILE A 197 -5.33 -15.67 15.90
C ILE A 197 -3.92 -16.15 16.27
N ALA A 198 -3.76 -17.41 16.64
CA ALA A 198 -2.47 -17.98 16.99
C ALA A 198 -1.49 -17.94 15.80
N THR A 199 -1.97 -18.22 14.60
CA THR A 199 -1.15 -18.17 13.37
C THR A 199 -0.67 -16.73 13.09
N VAL A 200 -1.55 -15.73 13.17
CA VAL A 200 -1.22 -14.32 12.98
C VAL A 200 -0.18 -13.87 14.00
N ILE A 201 -0.37 -14.18 15.28
CA ILE A 201 0.59 -13.85 16.35
C ILE A 201 1.94 -14.51 16.07
N ARG A 202 1.95 -15.82 15.77
CA ARG A 202 3.17 -16.57 15.48
C ARG A 202 3.94 -15.98 14.29
N ASN A 203 3.24 -15.63 13.21
CA ASN A 203 3.86 -15.05 12.03
C ASN A 203 4.49 -13.69 12.35
N ASN A 204 3.78 -12.82 13.09
CA ASN A 204 4.31 -11.51 13.46
C ASN A 204 5.52 -11.62 14.41
N LEU A 205 5.53 -12.57 15.34
CA LEU A 205 6.70 -12.86 16.18
C LEU A 205 7.87 -13.35 15.31
N LYS A 206 7.63 -14.32 14.44
CA LYS A 206 8.65 -14.93 13.58
C LYS A 206 9.33 -13.93 12.62
N TYR A 207 8.58 -12.97 12.10
CA TYR A 207 9.07 -11.95 11.17
C TYR A 207 9.34 -10.59 11.82
N HIS A 208 9.33 -10.51 13.16
CA HIS A 208 9.61 -9.29 13.94
C HIS A 208 8.66 -8.11 13.62
N ASN A 209 7.41 -8.40 13.27
CA ASN A 209 6.39 -7.42 12.91
C ASN A 209 5.39 -7.12 14.03
N ILE A 210 5.78 -7.27 15.29
CA ILE A 210 4.93 -7.08 16.47
C ILE A 210 4.32 -5.68 16.51
N ARG A 211 5.02 -4.69 15.96
CA ARG A 211 4.53 -3.32 15.84
C ARG A 211 3.12 -3.24 15.22
N ILE A 212 2.82 -4.06 14.21
CA ILE A 212 1.49 -4.10 13.59
C ILE A 212 0.43 -4.48 14.62
N LEU A 213 0.68 -5.52 15.41
CA LEU A 213 -0.27 -5.97 16.43
C LEU A 213 -0.45 -4.93 17.54
N GLU A 214 0.66 -4.47 18.14
CA GLU A 214 0.61 -3.64 19.34
C GLU A 214 0.31 -2.18 19.04
N ASN A 215 1.01 -1.56 18.09
CA ASN A 215 0.88 -0.13 17.84
C ASN A 215 -0.28 0.20 16.91
N SER A 216 -0.51 -0.60 15.87
CA SER A 216 -1.54 -0.29 14.87
C SER A 216 -2.91 -0.82 15.26
N TYR A 217 -2.97 -2.01 15.84
CA TYR A 217 -4.24 -2.64 16.22
C TYR A 217 -4.49 -2.74 17.73
N GLY A 218 -3.57 -2.28 18.58
CA GLY A 218 -3.72 -2.25 20.02
C GLY A 218 -3.78 -3.62 20.71
N ILE A 219 -3.24 -4.66 20.06
CA ILE A 219 -3.26 -6.05 20.53
C ILE A 219 -1.99 -6.30 21.34
N SER A 220 -2.10 -6.32 22.68
CA SER A 220 -0.95 -6.56 23.56
C SER A 220 -0.57 -8.03 23.62
N LEU A 221 0.71 -8.33 23.42
CA LEU A 221 1.28 -9.66 23.60
C LEU A 221 1.85 -9.90 25.00
N ARG A 222 1.66 -8.96 25.94
CA ARG A 222 2.23 -9.00 27.28
C ARG A 222 1.90 -10.30 28.03
N ASP A 223 0.66 -10.74 27.98
CA ASP A 223 0.24 -11.94 28.73
C ASP A 223 0.84 -13.21 28.13
N LEU A 224 0.99 -13.28 26.81
CA LEU A 224 1.71 -14.36 26.13
C LEU A 224 3.18 -14.38 26.53
N THR A 225 3.84 -13.22 26.55
CA THR A 225 5.26 -13.11 26.93
C THR A 225 5.48 -13.58 28.39
N LEU A 226 4.66 -13.10 29.33
CA LEU A 226 4.74 -13.51 30.74
C LEU A 226 4.45 -15.00 30.95
N PHE A 227 3.54 -15.58 30.16
CA PHE A 227 3.28 -17.01 30.17
C PHE A 227 4.47 -17.80 29.61
N ALA A 228 5.04 -17.35 28.53
CA ALA A 228 6.18 -17.99 27.86
C ALA A 228 7.45 -17.97 28.74
N GLU A 229 7.74 -16.88 29.44
CA GLU A 229 8.86 -16.75 30.37
C GLU A 229 8.79 -17.77 31.53
N LYS A 230 7.57 -18.09 31.97
CA LYS A 230 7.38 -19.13 32.99
C LYS A 230 7.64 -20.54 32.46
N LEU A 231 7.35 -20.79 31.19
CA LEU A 231 7.55 -22.11 30.57
C LEU A 231 8.99 -22.32 30.09
N TYR A 232 9.65 -21.25 29.68
CA TYR A 232 11.00 -21.27 29.07
C TYR A 232 11.90 -20.22 29.75
N PRO A 233 12.24 -20.40 31.06
CA PRO A 233 12.94 -19.37 31.83
C PRO A 233 14.34 -19.05 31.35
N ASP A 234 14.98 -19.99 30.65
CA ASP A 234 16.36 -19.84 30.12
C ASP A 234 16.41 -19.41 28.66
N THR A 235 15.25 -19.04 28.07
CA THR A 235 15.12 -18.64 26.66
C THR A 235 14.87 -17.13 26.56
N GLU A 236 15.39 -16.51 25.51
CA GLU A 236 15.11 -15.08 25.22
C GLU A 236 13.60 -14.85 25.10
N PRO A 237 13.03 -13.74 25.64
CA PRO A 237 11.58 -13.55 25.77
C PRO A 237 10.77 -13.71 24.47
N MET A 238 11.32 -13.19 23.35
CA MET A 238 10.65 -13.29 22.05
C MET A 238 10.67 -14.71 21.48
N GLU A 239 11.76 -15.42 21.67
CA GLU A 239 11.89 -16.82 21.27
C GLU A 239 10.99 -17.71 22.15
N ALA A 240 10.94 -17.45 23.45
CA ALA A 240 10.03 -18.11 24.37
C ALA A 240 8.56 -17.93 23.95
N ALA A 241 8.17 -16.69 23.60
CA ALA A 241 6.84 -16.38 23.10
C ALA A 241 6.52 -17.10 21.79
N LEU A 242 7.50 -17.17 20.86
CA LEU A 242 7.35 -17.90 19.60
C LEU A 242 7.18 -19.41 19.83
N LYS A 243 7.93 -20.01 20.74
CA LYS A 243 7.78 -21.42 21.15
C LYS A 243 6.40 -21.67 21.76
N ALA A 244 5.99 -20.84 22.70
CA ALA A 244 4.70 -20.98 23.39
C ALA A 244 3.52 -20.89 22.42
N ILE A 245 3.50 -19.85 21.54
CA ILE A 245 2.40 -19.68 20.58
C ILE A 245 2.40 -20.79 19.52
N SER A 246 3.56 -21.33 19.13
CA SER A 246 3.64 -22.45 18.18
C SER A 246 2.99 -23.71 18.76
N VAL A 247 3.22 -24.03 20.02
CA VAL A 247 2.56 -25.17 20.69
C VAL A 247 1.06 -24.94 20.82
N LEU A 248 0.64 -23.73 21.18
CA LEU A 248 -0.79 -23.36 21.24
C LEU A 248 -1.45 -23.51 19.88
N LEU A 249 -0.79 -23.05 18.81
CA LEU A 249 -1.29 -23.18 17.44
C LEU A 249 -1.50 -24.65 17.07
N PHE A 250 -0.53 -25.52 17.27
CA PHE A 250 -0.68 -26.95 16.99
C PHE A 250 -1.86 -27.59 17.72
N LYS A 251 -2.09 -27.19 18.98
CA LYS A 251 -3.26 -27.66 19.73
C LYS A 251 -4.58 -27.15 19.15
N LEU A 252 -4.64 -25.89 18.77
CA LEU A 252 -5.85 -25.27 18.20
C LEU A 252 -6.16 -25.85 16.83
N GLU A 253 -5.15 -26.02 15.95
CA GLU A 253 -5.30 -26.68 14.66
C GLU A 253 -5.78 -28.13 14.83
N GLY A 254 -5.19 -28.88 15.76
CA GLY A 254 -5.62 -30.22 16.09
C GLY A 254 -7.10 -30.27 16.52
N GLN A 255 -7.57 -29.31 17.32
CA GLN A 255 -8.99 -29.22 17.68
C GLN A 255 -9.90 -28.92 16.47
N VAL A 256 -9.44 -28.08 15.54
CA VAL A 256 -10.20 -27.81 14.30
C VAL A 256 -10.32 -29.09 13.47
N ILE A 257 -9.23 -29.85 13.30
CA ILE A 257 -9.23 -31.13 12.58
C ILE A 257 -10.18 -32.14 13.24
N LEU A 258 -10.12 -32.28 14.56
CA LEU A 258 -10.96 -33.22 15.30
C LEU A 258 -12.44 -32.86 15.24
N ARG A 259 -12.78 -31.57 15.19
CA ARG A 259 -14.18 -31.10 15.06
C ARG A 259 -14.73 -31.24 13.62
N ASN A 260 -13.85 -31.40 12.64
CA ASN A 260 -14.21 -31.45 11.23
C ASN A 260 -13.62 -32.72 10.55
N PRO A 261 -14.11 -33.93 10.89
CA PRO A 261 -13.58 -35.18 10.36
C PRO A 261 -13.67 -35.30 8.82
N ASP A 262 -14.61 -34.56 8.22
CA ASP A 262 -14.79 -34.50 6.76
C ASP A 262 -13.60 -33.88 6.02
N TYR A 263 -12.74 -33.13 6.72
CA TYR A 263 -11.51 -32.59 6.13
C TYR A 263 -10.46 -33.65 5.83
N GLN A 264 -10.60 -34.87 6.40
CA GLN A 264 -9.67 -35.99 6.21
C GLN A 264 -8.19 -35.62 6.51
N MET A 265 -7.95 -34.78 7.53
CA MET A 265 -6.64 -34.24 7.89
C MET A 265 -6.06 -34.85 9.16
N THR A 266 -6.50 -36.04 9.55
CA THR A 266 -6.02 -36.71 10.80
C THR A 266 -4.53 -37.04 10.76
N ASP A 267 -3.94 -37.16 9.58
CA ASP A 267 -2.50 -37.30 9.38
C ASP A 267 -1.67 -36.10 9.84
N LYS A 268 -2.32 -34.92 9.97
CA LYS A 268 -1.72 -33.69 10.47
C LYS A 268 -1.73 -33.56 12.00
N LEU A 269 -2.31 -34.50 12.71
CA LEU A 269 -2.35 -34.50 14.20
C LEU A 269 -0.99 -34.95 14.79
N LEU A 270 0.07 -34.25 14.47
CA LEU A 270 1.44 -34.63 14.82
C LEU A 270 1.70 -34.69 16.33
N LEU A 271 1.07 -33.82 17.13
CA LEU A 271 1.22 -33.83 18.59
C LEU A 271 0.72 -35.14 19.23
N HIS A 272 -0.25 -35.82 18.62
CA HIS A 272 -0.72 -37.14 19.11
C HIS A 272 0.24 -38.27 18.77
N GLN A 273 1.18 -38.02 17.86
CA GLN A 273 2.16 -39.00 17.38
C GLN A 273 3.53 -38.85 18.06
N VAL A 274 3.64 -37.89 18.99
CA VAL A 274 4.86 -37.65 19.78
C VAL A 274 4.95 -38.66 20.93
N ASN A 275 6.03 -39.42 20.94
CA ASN A 275 6.39 -40.28 22.08
C ASN A 275 7.44 -39.56 22.93
N VAL A 276 6.98 -38.97 24.04
CA VAL A 276 7.83 -38.18 24.94
C VAL A 276 8.90 -39.06 25.60
N GLN A 277 8.60 -40.35 25.85
CA GLN A 277 9.56 -41.24 26.52
C GLN A 277 10.72 -41.64 25.61
N ASN A 278 10.47 -41.80 24.34
CA ASN A 278 11.45 -42.22 23.37
C ASN A 278 12.04 -41.05 22.58
N HIS A 279 11.59 -39.82 22.85
CA HIS A 279 11.95 -38.64 22.07
C HIS A 279 11.76 -38.82 20.56
N THR A 280 10.63 -39.41 20.13
CA THR A 280 10.33 -39.68 18.73
C THR A 280 8.96 -39.12 18.34
N VAL A 281 8.79 -38.85 17.04
CA VAL A 281 7.48 -38.56 16.43
C VAL A 281 7.28 -39.51 15.26
N CYS A 282 6.10 -40.15 15.20
CA CYS A 282 5.76 -41.04 14.09
C CYS A 282 5.09 -40.19 12.97
N ILE A 283 5.75 -40.10 11.82
CA ILE A 283 5.19 -39.39 10.63
C ILE A 283 5.04 -40.41 9.51
N ALA A 284 3.81 -40.56 9.02
CA ALA A 284 3.49 -41.53 7.97
C ALA A 284 4.02 -42.97 8.22
N GLY A 285 4.01 -43.41 9.49
CA GLY A 285 4.45 -44.76 9.90
C GLY A 285 5.96 -44.88 10.08
N THR A 286 6.71 -43.78 10.01
CA THR A 286 8.17 -43.77 10.26
C THR A 286 8.45 -42.95 11.51
N ASP A 287 9.21 -43.49 12.45
CA ASP A 287 9.64 -42.81 13.64
C ASP A 287 10.87 -41.92 13.36
N TYR A 288 10.77 -40.66 13.72
CA TYR A 288 11.86 -39.67 13.65
C TYR A 288 12.26 -39.26 15.06
N GLU A 289 13.56 -39.14 15.31
CA GLU A 289 14.07 -38.60 16.56
C GLU A 289 13.75 -37.11 16.64
N ILE A 290 13.27 -36.67 17.81
CA ILE A 290 13.06 -35.27 18.14
C ILE A 290 14.26 -34.83 19.00
N CYS A 291 15.14 -34.01 18.45
CA CYS A 291 16.20 -33.36 19.22
C CYS A 291 15.70 -31.99 19.73
N GLU A 292 16.27 -31.52 20.84
CA GLU A 292 15.89 -30.24 21.46
C GLU A 292 16.06 -29.05 20.50
N GLU A 293 16.99 -29.14 19.55
CA GLU A 293 17.24 -28.11 18.53
C GLU A 293 16.15 -28.03 17.44
N THR A 294 15.37 -29.09 17.26
CA THR A 294 14.34 -29.17 16.21
C THR A 294 12.93 -28.93 16.71
N PHE A 295 12.72 -28.89 18.03
CA PHE A 295 11.43 -28.56 18.59
C PHE A 295 11.29 -27.04 18.70
N PRO A 296 10.22 -26.45 18.10
CA PRO A 296 10.01 -25.01 18.18
C PRO A 296 9.73 -24.53 19.58
#